data_48a3a353dd7a4d39e2634e7ca80ccb69
#
_entry.id   48a3a353dd7a4d39e2634e7ca80ccb69
#
_cell.length_a   1.000
_cell.length_b   1.000
_cell.length_c   1.000
_cell.angle_alpha   90.00
_cell.angle_beta   90.00
_cell.angle_gamma   90.00
#
_symmetry.space_group_name_H-M   'P 1'
#
loop_
_entity.id
_entity.type
_entity.pdbx_description
1 polymer ?
#
loop_
_entity_poly.entity_id
_entity_poly.type
_entity_poly.pdbx_seq_one_letter_code
_entity_poly.pdbx_strand_id
1 'polypeptide(L)'
;MPTNAVSAARPTYPGVYVEELPSSSRTISAVTTSVTAFVGHTRRGPLNEPVRVTGSAEFERRFGGLSSQSAVAYAVHQFFAGGGSVAVIVRVAKAGSGKAACVVLESTEGHSESRVLEVHAKEPGVWGNGLRVAVDYDTPHPDETFNLRVYDAKGDTRESFTGLSMDTGHGRYASTVINAGSRLIRVDAVGEGRPDPSGTVSKPFGDELPNLEVDLTVKIGDVEREFRLHDPDCDGEAPSGVAELALLLERKLRALPDAPGKHAFAGAEVTAFGRRIQVVAGSTDPEDVVRFLGECANDLGLEASVNPPVFPLDGGEDGAAPGPRDLIGSEADKTGIQALRGVADVNLLALPELASYEKTEDMLTVVSAAQRLCQERRIFLLVDAPSTWVSVDTARAGLAAFDAVRGDHAGLYFPHLQLTDPLTGRLRSFPPSGAVAAVFARTDSERGVWKAPAGTEARLAGVHSLTVELTDRETGLLNPLGVNCLRTFPLTGPLVWGARTLAGSDALDSEWKYVPVRRLALHVEESLQRGLQWVVFEPNDESLWQQIRLSASSYLHTLFRQGAFKGSTPREAYFVKCDHETTTDEDVANGVVNVLVGIAPVRPAEFVIVRIQQTSGQFAL
;
A
#
# COMPACT_ATOMS: atom_id res chain seq x y z
N MET A 1 -20.19 32.06 22.07
CA MET A 1 -19.34 32.52 23.19
C MET A 1 -18.90 33.95 22.86
N PRO A 2 -18.98 34.91 23.76
CA PRO A 2 -18.72 36.29 23.44
C PRO A 2 -17.25 36.53 23.14
N THR A 3 -16.97 37.12 22.00
CA THR A 3 -15.69 37.63 21.57
C THR A 3 -15.20 38.69 22.56
N ASN A 4 -14.10 38.45 23.27
CA ASN A 4 -13.37 39.47 24.00
C ASN A 4 -12.81 40.49 22.99
N ALA A 5 -13.58 41.56 22.77
CA ALA A 5 -13.03 42.74 22.16
C ALA A 5 -12.00 43.34 23.14
N VAL A 6 -10.70 43.16 22.84
CA VAL A 6 -9.63 43.89 23.52
C VAL A 6 -9.85 45.36 23.19
N SER A 7 -10.27 46.13 24.16
CA SER A 7 -10.42 47.58 24.06
C SER A 7 -9.06 48.15 23.72
N ALA A 8 -8.89 48.68 22.51
CA ALA A 8 -7.71 49.42 22.10
C ALA A 8 -7.54 50.60 23.07
N ALA A 9 -6.46 50.60 23.81
CA ALA A 9 -6.08 51.74 24.66
C ALA A 9 -5.94 52.98 23.77
N ARG A 10 -6.75 54.04 24.03
CA ARG A 10 -6.63 55.32 23.28
C ARG A 10 -5.23 55.86 23.41
N PRO A 11 -4.56 56.23 22.29
CA PRO A 11 -3.25 56.87 22.33
C PRO A 11 -3.27 58.09 23.22
N THR A 12 -2.33 58.18 24.15
CA THR A 12 -2.23 59.29 25.15
C THR A 12 -1.06 60.24 24.90
N TYR A 13 -0.14 59.87 23.99
CA TYR A 13 1.03 60.72 23.64
C TYR A 13 1.34 60.57 22.13
N PRO A 14 1.98 61.58 21.51
CA PRO A 14 2.41 61.48 20.11
C PRO A 14 3.46 60.38 19.94
N GLY A 15 3.19 59.38 19.07
CA GLY A 15 4.07 58.23 18.82
C GLY A 15 3.52 57.33 17.72
N VAL A 16 4.34 56.35 17.33
CA VAL A 16 3.91 55.27 16.42
C VAL A 16 3.37 54.14 17.28
N TYR A 17 2.11 53.78 17.05
CA TYR A 17 1.46 52.68 17.71
C TYR A 17 1.38 51.52 16.73
N VAL A 18 1.87 50.36 17.14
CA VAL A 18 1.77 49.10 16.36
C VAL A 18 0.70 48.24 17.01
N GLU A 19 -0.33 47.99 16.30
CA GLU A 19 -1.41 47.07 16.69
C GLU A 19 -1.36 45.84 15.78
N GLU A 20 -1.27 44.66 16.37
CA GLU A 20 -1.38 43.39 15.63
C GLU A 20 -2.87 43.08 15.45
N LEU A 21 -3.37 43.31 14.25
CA LEU A 21 -4.69 42.84 13.88
C LEU A 21 -4.62 41.39 13.42
N PRO A 22 -5.51 40.51 13.90
CA PRO A 22 -5.57 39.15 13.39
C PRO A 22 -5.81 39.18 11.87
N SER A 23 -4.93 38.53 11.12
CA SER A 23 -5.06 38.44 9.67
C SER A 23 -6.39 37.75 9.32
N SER A 24 -7.31 38.47 8.67
CA SER A 24 -8.56 37.92 8.14
C SER A 24 -8.36 37.10 6.87
N SER A 25 -7.16 37.10 6.30
CA SER A 25 -6.86 36.31 5.10
C SER A 25 -6.54 34.86 5.46
N ARG A 26 -7.40 33.94 5.02
CA ARG A 26 -7.13 32.50 5.11
C ARG A 26 -6.25 32.08 3.93
N THR A 27 -5.04 31.67 4.22
CA THR A 27 -4.06 31.28 3.21
C THR A 27 -4.43 29.94 2.59
N ILE A 28 -4.50 29.86 1.26
CA ILE A 28 -4.69 28.62 0.52
C ILE A 28 -3.33 27.94 0.41
N SER A 29 -3.25 26.72 0.94
CA SER A 29 -2.06 25.88 0.82
C SER A 29 -2.11 25.09 -0.49
N ALA A 30 -1.01 25.04 -1.22
CA ALA A 30 -0.87 24.22 -2.41
C ALA A 30 -0.99 22.73 -2.04
N VAL A 31 -1.75 21.96 -2.82
CA VAL A 31 -1.85 20.50 -2.67
C VAL A 31 -0.63 19.81 -3.25
N THR A 32 -0.44 18.54 -2.92
CA THR A 32 0.56 17.67 -3.56
C THR A 32 0.32 17.56 -5.06
N THR A 33 1.35 17.21 -5.83
CA THR A 33 1.24 17.10 -7.29
C THR A 33 1.62 15.73 -7.83
N SER A 34 2.35 14.91 -7.07
CA SER A 34 3.01 13.71 -7.58
C SER A 34 2.73 12.42 -6.79
N VAL A 35 1.74 12.43 -5.90
CA VAL A 35 1.28 11.19 -5.26
C VAL A 35 0.67 10.29 -6.32
N THR A 36 1.29 9.13 -6.54
CA THR A 36 0.92 8.21 -7.61
C THR A 36 0.15 7.01 -7.07
N ALA A 37 -1.04 6.76 -7.60
CA ALA A 37 -1.78 5.53 -7.35
C ALA A 37 -1.38 4.45 -8.36
N PHE A 38 -1.08 3.25 -7.84
CA PHE A 38 -0.87 2.04 -8.64
C PHE A 38 -1.96 1.04 -8.27
N VAL A 39 -2.74 0.61 -9.27
CA VAL A 39 -3.85 -0.32 -9.06
C VAL A 39 -3.62 -1.59 -9.88
N GLY A 40 -3.67 -2.74 -9.23
CA GLY A 40 -3.54 -4.03 -9.87
C GLY A 40 -3.05 -5.13 -8.93
N HIS A 41 -2.45 -6.19 -9.47
CA HIS A 41 -2.10 -7.40 -8.75
C HIS A 41 -0.79 -7.25 -7.94
N THR A 42 -0.82 -7.72 -6.69
CA THR A 42 0.35 -7.90 -5.82
C THR A 42 0.23 -9.22 -5.04
N ARG A 43 1.37 -9.76 -4.60
CA ARG A 43 1.40 -11.06 -3.88
C ARG A 43 0.72 -11.02 -2.52
N ARG A 44 0.71 -9.87 -1.88
CA ARG A 44 0.28 -9.67 -0.50
C ARG A 44 -0.41 -8.32 -0.38
N GLY A 45 -1.06 -8.06 0.75
CA GLY A 45 -1.72 -6.81 1.08
C GLY A 45 -3.24 -6.89 1.00
N PRO A 46 -3.94 -5.91 1.58
CA PRO A 46 -5.38 -5.89 1.60
C PRO A 46 -5.95 -5.73 0.19
N LEU A 47 -7.00 -6.49 -0.12
CA LEU A 47 -7.70 -6.39 -1.41
C LEU A 47 -8.62 -5.18 -1.42
N ASN A 48 -8.55 -4.40 -2.50
CA ASN A 48 -9.39 -3.23 -2.76
C ASN A 48 -9.31 -2.11 -1.70
N GLU A 49 -8.28 -2.13 -0.86
CA GLU A 49 -8.04 -1.09 0.14
C GLU A 49 -6.85 -0.23 -0.28
N PRO A 50 -7.01 1.09 -0.38
CA PRO A 50 -5.92 1.99 -0.72
C PRO A 50 -4.92 2.10 0.44
N VAL A 51 -3.69 1.71 0.22
CA VAL A 51 -2.62 1.78 1.22
C VAL A 51 -1.54 2.74 0.76
N ARG A 52 -1.26 3.76 1.56
CA ARG A 52 -0.16 4.70 1.31
C ARG A 52 1.17 4.07 1.70
N VAL A 53 2.16 4.17 0.82
CA VAL A 53 3.53 3.73 1.02
C VAL A 53 4.52 4.83 0.64
N THR A 54 5.61 4.93 1.39
CA THR A 54 6.59 6.01 1.29
C THR A 54 7.97 5.54 0.83
N GLY A 55 8.10 4.28 0.46
CA GLY A 55 9.35 3.71 -0.04
C GLY A 55 9.25 2.24 -0.39
N SER A 56 10.26 1.73 -1.11
CA SER A 56 10.33 0.33 -1.55
C SER A 56 10.28 -0.65 -0.38
N ALA A 57 10.98 -0.39 0.72
CA ALA A 57 10.99 -1.28 1.88
C ALA A 57 9.61 -1.40 2.56
N GLU A 58 8.81 -0.34 2.57
CA GLU A 58 7.43 -0.39 3.06
C GLU A 58 6.54 -1.17 2.11
N PHE A 59 6.71 -0.98 0.79
CA PHE A 59 6.01 -1.76 -0.22
C PHE A 59 6.32 -3.25 -0.09
N GLU A 60 7.59 -3.64 0.07
CA GLU A 60 7.99 -5.03 0.25
C GLU A 60 7.33 -5.66 1.49
N ARG A 61 7.34 -4.95 2.61
CA ARG A 61 6.72 -5.46 3.84
C ARG A 61 5.21 -5.64 3.71
N ARG A 62 4.51 -4.70 3.05
CA ARG A 62 3.05 -4.70 2.96
C ARG A 62 2.51 -5.52 1.80
N PHE A 63 3.18 -5.46 0.64
CA PHE A 63 2.68 -6.04 -0.61
C PHE A 63 3.51 -7.22 -1.13
N GLY A 64 4.56 -7.61 -0.39
CA GLY A 64 5.37 -8.80 -0.70
C GLY A 64 6.46 -8.57 -1.74
N GLY A 65 6.74 -7.31 -2.11
CA GLY A 65 7.84 -6.94 -3.02
C GLY A 65 7.62 -7.37 -4.46
N LEU A 66 8.73 -7.61 -5.17
CA LEU A 66 8.69 -7.99 -6.58
C LEU A 66 8.11 -9.39 -6.80
N SER A 67 7.35 -9.52 -7.88
CA SER A 67 6.80 -10.79 -8.36
C SER A 67 6.75 -10.78 -9.88
N SER A 68 7.14 -11.89 -10.51
CA SER A 68 7.09 -12.02 -11.97
C SER A 68 5.68 -11.90 -12.55
N GLN A 69 4.65 -12.08 -11.73
CA GLN A 69 3.24 -11.99 -12.11
C GLN A 69 2.61 -10.62 -11.85
N SER A 70 3.34 -9.67 -11.24
CA SER A 70 2.80 -8.36 -10.87
C SER A 70 3.49 -7.24 -11.64
N ALA A 71 2.84 -6.66 -12.62
CA ALA A 71 3.33 -5.45 -13.30
C ALA A 71 3.37 -4.24 -12.34
N VAL A 72 2.42 -4.15 -11.41
CA VAL A 72 2.39 -3.11 -10.36
C VAL A 72 3.64 -3.14 -9.51
N ALA A 73 4.11 -4.32 -9.09
CA ALA A 73 5.29 -4.42 -8.23
C ALA A 73 6.55 -3.83 -8.91
N TYR A 74 6.73 -4.10 -10.19
CA TYR A 74 7.83 -3.51 -10.97
C TYR A 74 7.64 -2.02 -11.22
N ALA A 75 6.42 -1.56 -11.50
CA ALA A 75 6.13 -0.14 -11.67
C ALA A 75 6.40 0.67 -10.39
N VAL A 76 5.99 0.15 -9.23
CA VAL A 76 6.27 0.75 -7.91
C VAL A 76 7.78 0.77 -7.62
N HIS A 77 8.48 -0.33 -7.93
CA HIS A 77 9.94 -0.39 -7.79
C HIS A 77 10.63 0.68 -8.66
N GLN A 78 10.23 0.80 -9.95
CA GLN A 78 10.74 1.82 -10.86
C GLN A 78 10.42 3.24 -10.36
N PHE A 79 9.22 3.45 -9.81
CA PHE A 79 8.80 4.73 -9.28
C PHE A 79 9.71 5.20 -8.13
N PHE A 80 9.92 4.36 -7.12
CA PHE A 80 10.79 4.72 -5.99
C PHE A 80 12.27 4.82 -6.41
N ALA A 81 12.77 3.88 -7.22
CA ALA A 81 14.14 3.92 -7.73
C ALA A 81 14.41 5.17 -8.60
N GLY A 82 13.37 5.66 -9.28
CA GLY A 82 13.43 6.86 -10.11
C GLY A 82 13.24 8.18 -9.37
N GLY A 83 13.05 8.19 -8.04
CA GLY A 83 12.90 9.41 -7.22
C GLY A 83 11.46 9.76 -6.85
N GLY A 84 10.50 8.86 -7.07
CA GLY A 84 9.17 8.99 -6.50
C GLY A 84 9.19 8.88 -4.97
N SER A 85 8.33 9.62 -4.29
CA SER A 85 8.35 9.72 -2.82
C SER A 85 7.14 9.09 -2.14
N VAL A 86 5.98 9.13 -2.75
CA VAL A 86 4.72 8.64 -2.16
C VAL A 86 3.89 7.92 -3.21
N ALA A 87 3.51 6.69 -2.92
CA ALA A 87 2.59 5.92 -3.72
C ALA A 87 1.36 5.49 -2.90
N VAL A 88 0.24 5.32 -3.56
CA VAL A 88 -0.97 4.69 -3.03
C VAL A 88 -1.18 3.40 -3.81
N ILE A 89 -1.16 2.28 -3.12
CA ILE A 89 -1.30 0.96 -3.75
C ILE A 89 -2.71 0.44 -3.48
N VAL A 90 -3.39 0.01 -4.53
CA VAL A 90 -4.65 -0.73 -4.44
C VAL A 90 -4.44 -2.10 -5.05
N ARG A 91 -4.36 -3.10 -4.17
CA ARG A 91 -4.29 -4.49 -4.62
C ARG A 91 -5.62 -4.93 -5.18
N VAL A 92 -5.60 -5.46 -6.39
CA VAL A 92 -6.77 -6.05 -7.05
C VAL A 92 -6.41 -7.45 -7.52
N ALA A 93 -7.29 -8.41 -7.30
CA ALA A 93 -7.20 -9.76 -7.84
C ALA A 93 -8.49 -10.11 -8.54
N LYS A 94 -8.46 -11.12 -9.40
CA LYS A 94 -9.68 -11.66 -10.01
C LYS A 94 -10.67 -12.08 -8.92
N ALA A 95 -11.91 -11.67 -9.05
CA ALA A 95 -12.95 -11.94 -8.06
C ALA A 95 -13.00 -13.43 -7.69
N GLY A 96 -13.01 -13.73 -6.40
CA GLY A 96 -13.09 -15.10 -5.85
C GLY A 96 -11.82 -15.95 -5.98
N SER A 97 -10.70 -15.40 -6.46
CA SER A 97 -9.47 -16.18 -6.68
C SER A 97 -8.45 -16.07 -5.55
N GLY A 98 -8.46 -15.01 -4.78
CA GLY A 98 -7.58 -14.83 -3.61
C GLY A 98 -8.18 -15.47 -2.36
N LYS A 99 -7.40 -16.30 -1.65
CA LYS A 99 -7.83 -16.93 -0.40
C LYS A 99 -6.83 -16.65 0.72
N ALA A 100 -7.35 -16.39 1.91
CA ALA A 100 -6.54 -16.32 3.11
C ALA A 100 -6.23 -17.74 3.59
N ALA A 101 -4.98 -18.00 3.96
CA ALA A 101 -4.62 -19.22 4.65
C ALA A 101 -5.41 -19.31 5.97
N CYS A 102 -5.82 -20.50 6.35
CA CYS A 102 -6.56 -20.70 7.60
C CYS A 102 -6.16 -21.99 8.31
N VAL A 103 -6.44 -22.04 9.60
CA VAL A 103 -6.43 -23.25 10.42
C VAL A 103 -7.60 -23.19 11.38
N VAL A 104 -8.19 -24.33 11.62
CA VAL A 104 -9.26 -24.49 12.62
C VAL A 104 -8.64 -25.07 13.87
N LEU A 105 -8.79 -24.37 14.97
CA LEU A 105 -8.44 -24.89 16.30
C LEU A 105 -9.68 -25.56 16.89
N GLU A 106 -9.46 -26.75 17.41
CA GLU A 106 -10.50 -27.60 17.98
C GLU A 106 -10.42 -27.63 19.50
N SER A 107 -11.48 -28.09 20.13
CA SER A 107 -11.54 -28.37 21.58
C SER A 107 -12.00 -29.80 21.78
N THR A 108 -11.29 -30.50 22.67
CA THR A 108 -11.68 -31.83 23.16
C THR A 108 -12.43 -31.76 24.50
N GLU A 109 -12.67 -30.56 25.02
CA GLU A 109 -13.49 -30.34 26.21
C GLU A 109 -14.93 -30.83 25.95
N GLY A 110 -15.39 -31.85 26.66
CA GLY A 110 -16.76 -32.35 26.57
C GLY A 110 -16.94 -33.65 25.76
N HIS A 111 -15.90 -34.42 25.48
CA HIS A 111 -15.89 -35.76 24.84
C HIS A 111 -16.21 -35.82 23.33
N SER A 112 -16.33 -34.70 22.66
CA SER A 112 -16.39 -34.64 21.19
C SER A 112 -15.51 -33.50 20.68
N GLU A 113 -14.68 -33.80 19.70
CA GLU A 113 -13.94 -32.76 18.96
C GLU A 113 -14.92 -31.75 18.38
N SER A 114 -14.75 -30.49 18.76
CA SER A 114 -15.57 -29.38 18.28
C SER A 114 -14.69 -28.24 17.79
N ARG A 115 -15.03 -27.70 16.61
CA ARG A 115 -14.38 -26.49 16.07
C ARG A 115 -14.73 -25.31 16.95
N VAL A 116 -13.73 -24.58 17.46
CA VAL A 116 -13.97 -23.47 18.37
C VAL A 116 -13.43 -22.13 17.86
N LEU A 117 -12.29 -22.13 17.16
CA LEU A 117 -11.68 -20.90 16.68
C LEU A 117 -11.11 -21.12 15.28
N GLU A 118 -11.58 -20.36 14.30
CA GLU A 118 -10.96 -20.30 12.98
C GLU A 118 -9.93 -19.16 12.98
N VAL A 119 -8.68 -19.50 12.68
CA VAL A 119 -7.59 -18.54 12.54
C VAL A 119 -7.26 -18.37 11.07
N HIS A 120 -7.43 -17.16 10.56
CA HIS A 120 -7.15 -16.83 9.17
C HIS A 120 -5.95 -15.87 9.10
N ALA A 121 -5.12 -16.01 8.07
CA ALA A 121 -4.23 -14.93 7.71
C ALA A 121 -5.05 -13.65 7.45
N LYS A 122 -4.55 -12.49 7.87
CA LYS A 122 -5.30 -11.21 7.79
C LYS A 122 -5.71 -10.87 6.38
N GLU A 123 -4.88 -11.24 5.41
CA GLU A 123 -5.04 -10.92 4.00
C GLU A 123 -4.86 -12.16 3.15
N PRO A 124 -5.54 -12.28 2.00
CA PRO A 124 -5.32 -13.37 1.05
C PRO A 124 -3.88 -13.42 0.53
N GLY A 125 -3.38 -14.63 0.32
CA GLY A 125 -2.07 -14.85 -0.27
C GLY A 125 -1.36 -16.10 0.25
N VAL A 126 -0.49 -16.66 -0.58
CA VAL A 126 0.39 -17.82 -0.25
C VAL A 126 1.30 -17.51 0.96
N TRP A 127 1.57 -16.23 1.24
CA TRP A 127 2.37 -15.80 2.38
C TRP A 127 1.80 -16.29 3.71
N GLY A 128 0.47 -16.42 3.80
CA GLY A 128 -0.21 -16.91 4.99
C GLY A 128 0.09 -18.38 5.32
N ASN A 129 0.44 -19.21 4.32
CA ASN A 129 0.82 -20.59 4.52
C ASN A 129 2.15 -20.74 5.30
N GLY A 130 2.92 -19.65 5.42
CA GLY A 130 4.09 -19.58 6.27
C GLY A 130 3.81 -19.23 7.72
N LEU A 131 2.58 -18.89 8.08
CA LEU A 131 2.20 -18.60 9.46
C LEU A 131 1.88 -19.88 10.23
N ARG A 132 2.18 -19.87 11.51
CA ARG A 132 1.87 -20.92 12.47
C ARG A 132 1.34 -20.29 13.74
N VAL A 133 0.44 -20.96 14.41
CA VAL A 133 -0.09 -20.52 15.72
C VAL A 133 0.13 -21.59 16.75
N ALA A 134 0.38 -21.17 17.98
CA ALA A 134 0.42 -22.05 19.14
C ALA A 134 -0.49 -21.53 20.24
N VAL A 135 -1.04 -22.46 21.01
CA VAL A 135 -1.92 -22.20 22.13
C VAL A 135 -1.27 -22.74 23.39
N ASP A 136 -1.27 -21.94 24.45
CA ASP A 136 -0.88 -22.39 25.80
C ASP A 136 -1.85 -21.89 26.85
N TYR A 137 -1.83 -22.53 28.02
CA TYR A 137 -2.68 -22.19 29.15
C TYR A 137 -1.86 -21.60 30.33
N ASP A 138 -0.65 -21.10 30.05
CA ASP A 138 0.17 -20.39 31.02
C ASP A 138 -0.42 -18.99 31.32
N THR A 139 -1.54 -18.99 32.02
CA THR A 139 -2.30 -17.81 32.39
C THR A 139 -2.64 -17.85 33.89
N PRO A 140 -2.95 -16.69 34.52
CA PRO A 140 -3.42 -16.66 35.90
C PRO A 140 -4.71 -17.46 36.17
N HIS A 141 -5.53 -17.64 35.12
CA HIS A 141 -6.80 -18.37 35.15
C HIS A 141 -6.85 -19.42 34.05
N PRO A 142 -6.07 -20.51 34.17
CA PRO A 142 -5.92 -21.50 33.10
C PRO A 142 -7.20 -22.28 32.78
N ASP A 143 -8.21 -22.24 33.63
CA ASP A 143 -9.53 -22.86 33.39
C ASP A 143 -10.47 -21.97 32.56
N GLU A 144 -10.18 -20.67 32.41
CA GLU A 144 -11.04 -19.70 31.74
C GLU A 144 -10.35 -19.01 30.54
N THR A 145 -9.02 -18.94 30.61
CA THR A 145 -8.22 -18.16 29.64
C THR A 145 -7.10 -18.98 29.00
N PHE A 146 -6.63 -18.50 27.84
CA PHE A 146 -5.53 -19.09 27.10
C PHE A 146 -4.66 -18.00 26.45
N ASN A 147 -3.48 -18.37 26.01
CA ASN A 147 -2.59 -17.53 25.20
C ASN A 147 -2.56 -18.05 23.76
N LEU A 148 -2.38 -17.13 22.80
CA LEU A 148 -2.15 -17.46 21.39
C LEU A 148 -0.90 -16.73 20.90
N ARG A 149 0.04 -17.50 20.35
CA ARG A 149 1.28 -16.96 19.75
C ARG A 149 1.27 -17.21 18.25
N VAL A 150 1.78 -16.24 17.48
CA VAL A 150 1.89 -16.32 16.01
C VAL A 150 3.37 -16.35 15.64
N TYR A 151 3.75 -17.35 14.86
CA TYR A 151 5.11 -17.55 14.35
C TYR A 151 5.13 -17.37 12.84
N ASP A 152 6.28 -16.98 12.30
CA ASP A 152 6.53 -17.02 10.87
C ASP A 152 7.11 -18.40 10.43
N ALA A 153 7.35 -18.54 9.13
CA ALA A 153 7.93 -19.77 8.55
C ALA A 153 9.33 -20.12 9.09
N LYS A 154 10.05 -19.16 9.69
CA LYS A 154 11.36 -19.39 10.31
C LYS A 154 11.28 -19.81 11.77
N GLY A 155 10.09 -19.77 12.34
CA GLY A 155 9.85 -20.05 13.74
C GLY A 155 10.04 -18.86 14.67
N ASP A 156 10.23 -17.66 14.13
CA ASP A 156 10.32 -16.46 14.97
C ASP A 156 8.93 -16.05 15.45
N THR A 157 8.76 -15.80 16.74
CA THR A 157 7.53 -15.23 17.30
C THR A 157 7.32 -13.83 16.75
N ARG A 158 6.18 -13.59 16.11
CA ARG A 158 5.82 -12.30 15.51
C ARG A 158 4.79 -11.54 16.34
N GLU A 159 3.82 -12.23 16.90
CA GLU A 159 2.78 -11.65 17.73
C GLU A 159 2.44 -12.60 18.88
N SER A 160 2.03 -12.04 20.04
CA SER A 160 1.61 -12.79 21.21
C SER A 160 0.41 -12.12 21.85
N PHE A 161 -0.62 -12.89 22.12
CA PHE A 161 -1.85 -12.47 22.78
C PHE A 161 -2.06 -13.31 24.03
N THR A 162 -2.08 -12.68 25.20
CA THR A 162 -2.15 -13.37 26.50
C THR A 162 -3.49 -13.18 27.20
N GLY A 163 -3.92 -14.15 27.95
CA GLY A 163 -5.13 -14.09 28.77
C GLY A 163 -6.41 -13.92 27.96
N LEU A 164 -6.50 -14.56 26.80
CA LEU A 164 -7.68 -14.55 25.93
C LEU A 164 -8.79 -15.42 26.52
N SER A 165 -10.04 -15.07 26.30
CA SER A 165 -11.22 -15.85 26.69
C SER A 165 -12.12 -16.10 25.48
N MET A 166 -12.84 -17.22 25.48
CA MET A 166 -13.89 -17.50 24.50
C MET A 166 -15.27 -16.97 24.96
N ASP A 167 -15.39 -16.48 26.19
CA ASP A 167 -16.61 -15.80 26.65
C ASP A 167 -16.74 -14.41 26.05
N THR A 168 -17.84 -14.19 25.32
CA THR A 168 -18.16 -12.92 24.63
C THR A 168 -18.34 -11.74 25.61
N GLY A 169 -18.68 -12.01 26.85
CA GLY A 169 -18.80 -11.00 27.94
C GLY A 169 -17.47 -10.62 28.59
N HIS A 170 -16.41 -11.39 28.33
CA HIS A 170 -15.11 -11.15 28.93
C HIS A 170 -14.36 -10.02 28.25
N GLY A 171 -13.71 -9.12 29.00
CA GLY A 171 -12.97 -7.97 28.47
C GLY A 171 -11.80 -8.31 27.54
N ARG A 172 -11.36 -9.58 27.53
CA ARG A 172 -10.33 -10.11 26.65
C ARG A 172 -10.85 -11.21 25.73
N TYR A 173 -12.06 -11.00 25.20
CA TYR A 173 -12.64 -11.90 24.20
C TYR A 173 -11.73 -12.06 22.99
N ALA A 174 -11.38 -13.30 22.63
CA ALA A 174 -10.35 -13.62 21.65
C ALA A 174 -10.56 -12.92 20.32
N SER A 175 -11.77 -12.99 19.73
CA SER A 175 -12.06 -12.35 18.45
C SER A 175 -11.91 -10.83 18.51
N THR A 176 -12.33 -10.19 19.59
CA THR A 176 -12.19 -8.74 19.73
C THR A 176 -10.73 -8.31 19.87
N VAL A 177 -9.99 -8.98 20.77
CA VAL A 177 -8.59 -8.61 21.06
C VAL A 177 -7.67 -8.87 19.88
N ILE A 178 -7.77 -10.04 19.26
CA ILE A 178 -6.91 -10.43 18.15
C ILE A 178 -7.24 -9.58 16.90
N ASN A 179 -8.52 -9.45 16.54
CA ASN A 179 -8.90 -8.71 15.31
C ASN A 179 -8.57 -7.22 15.38
N ALA A 180 -8.59 -6.62 16.60
CA ALA A 180 -8.17 -5.24 16.79
C ALA A 180 -6.63 -5.08 16.85
N GLY A 181 -5.91 -6.05 17.41
CA GLY A 181 -4.48 -5.93 17.69
C GLY A 181 -3.55 -6.55 16.66
N SER A 182 -3.97 -7.62 15.99
CA SER A 182 -3.12 -8.36 15.05
C SER A 182 -2.96 -7.66 13.70
N ARG A 183 -1.75 -7.74 13.18
CA ARG A 183 -1.41 -7.35 11.79
C ARG A 183 -1.27 -8.56 10.85
N LEU A 184 -1.20 -9.76 11.40
CA LEU A 184 -0.91 -10.99 10.65
C LEU A 184 -2.11 -11.89 10.51
N ILE A 185 -2.98 -11.96 11.54
CA ILE A 185 -4.12 -12.87 11.57
C ILE A 185 -5.43 -12.14 11.90
N ARG A 186 -6.52 -12.78 11.60
CA ARG A 186 -7.85 -12.53 12.15
C ARG A 186 -8.43 -13.84 12.63
N VAL A 187 -9.36 -13.79 13.58
CA VAL A 187 -9.97 -14.98 14.13
C VAL A 187 -11.50 -14.83 14.19
N ASP A 188 -12.16 -15.94 13.96
CA ASP A 188 -13.61 -16.07 14.04
C ASP A 188 -13.94 -17.18 15.04
N ALA A 189 -14.66 -16.88 16.12
CA ALA A 189 -15.16 -17.89 17.04
C ALA A 189 -16.33 -18.63 16.38
N VAL A 190 -16.23 -19.94 16.26
CA VAL A 190 -17.19 -20.79 15.57
C VAL A 190 -17.88 -21.82 16.49
N GLY A 191 -17.40 -21.95 17.71
CA GLY A 191 -17.94 -22.85 18.72
C GLY A 191 -17.71 -22.36 20.14
N GLU A 192 -18.20 -23.15 21.09
CA GLU A 192 -18.00 -22.95 22.53
C GLU A 192 -16.80 -23.77 23.01
N GLY A 193 -16.18 -23.35 24.09
CA GLY A 193 -14.97 -24.00 24.63
C GLY A 193 -13.69 -23.28 24.19
N ARG A 194 -12.57 -23.70 24.81
CA ARG A 194 -11.24 -23.13 24.50
C ARG A 194 -10.53 -24.01 23.49
N PRO A 195 -9.70 -23.44 22.60
CA PRO A 195 -8.90 -24.25 21.70
C PRO A 195 -7.91 -25.10 22.46
N ASP A 196 -7.74 -26.35 22.06
CA ASP A 196 -6.79 -27.27 22.68
C ASP A 196 -5.37 -26.67 22.68
N PRO A 197 -4.60 -26.85 23.75
CA PRO A 197 -3.24 -26.35 23.85
C PRO A 197 -2.31 -27.12 22.90
N SER A 198 -1.30 -26.43 22.41
CA SER A 198 -0.21 -27.02 21.59
C SER A 198 0.61 -28.02 22.42
N GLY A 199 1.22 -29.00 21.74
CA GLY A 199 2.04 -30.01 22.39
C GLY A 199 1.26 -31.06 23.13
N THR A 200 1.91 -31.76 24.06
CA THR A 200 1.34 -32.88 24.82
C THR A 200 0.97 -32.45 26.21
N VAL A 201 -0.26 -32.78 26.62
CA VAL A 201 -0.80 -32.38 27.93
C VAL A 201 -1.08 -33.62 28.76
N SER A 202 -0.68 -33.56 30.04
CA SER A 202 -0.92 -34.62 31.01
C SER A 202 -2.38 -34.63 31.51
N LYS A 203 -2.80 -35.75 32.12
CA LYS A 203 -3.94 -35.77 33.04
C LYS A 203 -3.69 -34.85 34.25
N PRO A 204 -4.74 -34.40 34.96
CA PRO A 204 -4.53 -33.64 36.19
C PRO A 204 -3.90 -34.57 37.23
N PHE A 205 -2.77 -34.16 37.81
CA PHE A 205 -2.12 -34.88 38.88
C PHE A 205 -2.96 -34.82 40.19
N GLY A 206 -2.79 -35.83 41.03
CA GLY A 206 -3.37 -35.87 42.38
C GLY A 206 -2.79 -34.82 43.32
N ASP A 207 -3.25 -34.80 44.59
CA ASP A 207 -2.67 -33.93 45.61
C ASP A 207 -1.25 -34.36 45.96
N GLU A 208 -0.95 -35.67 45.81
CA GLU A 208 0.40 -36.23 45.89
C GLU A 208 0.82 -36.66 44.50
N LEU A 209 2.08 -36.36 44.15
CA LEU A 209 2.65 -36.81 42.90
C LEU A 209 2.88 -38.32 42.93
N PRO A 210 2.76 -39.05 41.81
CA PRO A 210 3.07 -40.48 41.75
C PRO A 210 4.57 -40.71 41.92
N ASN A 211 5.00 -41.98 41.96
CA ASN A 211 6.43 -42.31 41.99
C ASN A 211 7.11 -41.78 40.73
N LEU A 212 8.15 -40.95 40.92
CA LEU A 212 8.91 -40.30 39.83
C LEU A 212 10.23 -41.02 39.52
N GLU A 213 10.63 -42.02 40.32
CA GLU A 213 11.84 -42.81 40.07
C GLU A 213 11.59 -43.87 38.98
N VAL A 214 11.26 -43.42 37.80
CA VAL A 214 10.90 -44.25 36.65
C VAL A 214 11.70 -43.86 35.40
N ASP A 215 11.92 -44.84 34.53
CA ASP A 215 12.52 -44.62 33.22
C ASP A 215 11.41 -44.31 32.24
N LEU A 216 11.55 -43.20 31.51
CA LEU A 216 10.61 -42.72 30.50
C LEU A 216 11.25 -42.75 29.12
N THR A 217 10.46 -43.18 28.13
CA THR A 217 10.80 -43.04 26.74
C THR A 217 9.99 -41.89 26.14
N VAL A 218 10.70 -40.91 25.54
CA VAL A 218 10.08 -39.78 24.84
C VAL A 218 10.46 -39.83 23.38
N LYS A 219 9.49 -39.59 22.51
CA LYS A 219 9.66 -39.46 21.07
C LYS A 219 9.24 -38.06 20.65
N ILE A 220 10.12 -37.33 19.93
CA ILE A 220 9.79 -36.06 19.28
C ILE A 220 10.04 -36.21 17.78
N GLY A 221 8.97 -36.13 16.98
CA GLY A 221 9.03 -36.48 15.57
C GLY A 221 9.50 -37.91 15.37
N ASP A 222 10.61 -38.11 14.68
CA ASP A 222 11.23 -39.44 14.43
C ASP A 222 12.31 -39.83 15.45
N VAL A 223 12.61 -38.96 16.40
CA VAL A 223 13.71 -39.17 17.36
C VAL A 223 13.19 -39.67 18.68
N GLU A 224 13.62 -40.86 19.07
CA GLU A 224 13.25 -41.51 20.35
C GLU A 224 14.43 -41.49 21.33
N ARG A 225 14.17 -41.14 22.60
CA ARG A 225 15.17 -41.11 23.67
C ARG A 225 14.56 -41.68 24.96
N GLU A 226 15.43 -42.32 25.74
CA GLU A 226 15.13 -42.86 27.06
C GLU A 226 15.88 -42.07 28.12
N PHE A 227 15.22 -41.78 29.25
CA PHE A 227 15.83 -41.05 30.37
C PHE A 227 15.11 -41.41 31.66
N ARG A 228 15.84 -41.29 32.77
CA ARG A 228 15.25 -41.43 34.12
C ARG A 228 14.65 -40.08 34.53
N LEU A 229 13.37 -40.10 34.91
CA LEU A 229 12.64 -38.86 35.25
C LEU A 229 13.21 -38.23 36.54
N HIS A 230 13.33 -38.97 37.64
CA HIS A 230 13.97 -38.53 38.87
C HIS A 230 15.03 -39.54 39.29
N ASP A 231 16.22 -39.06 39.61
CA ASP A 231 17.32 -39.84 40.16
C ASP A 231 17.77 -39.20 41.48
N PRO A 232 17.50 -39.84 42.66
CA PRO A 232 17.84 -39.26 43.95
C PRO A 232 19.34 -38.93 44.12
N ASP A 233 20.20 -39.66 43.44
CA ASP A 233 21.64 -39.44 43.54
C ASP A 233 22.11 -38.21 42.71
N CYS A 234 21.37 -37.81 41.72
CA CYS A 234 21.73 -36.74 40.79
C CYS A 234 20.83 -35.49 40.88
N ASP A 235 19.54 -35.65 41.14
CA ASP A 235 18.54 -34.59 41.07
C ASP A 235 18.19 -33.96 42.43
N GLY A 236 18.63 -34.56 43.54
CA GLY A 236 18.34 -34.11 44.92
C GLY A 236 16.96 -34.55 45.40
N GLU A 237 16.25 -33.67 46.14
CA GLU A 237 14.92 -33.98 46.66
C GLU A 237 13.89 -34.10 45.52
N ALA A 238 12.96 -35.06 45.69
CA ALA A 238 11.90 -35.25 44.70
C ALA A 238 10.97 -34.03 44.64
N PRO A 239 10.46 -33.67 43.44
CA PRO A 239 9.49 -32.59 43.31
C PRO A 239 8.29 -32.75 44.25
N SER A 240 7.95 -31.66 44.94
CA SER A 240 6.82 -31.62 45.88
C SER A 240 5.51 -31.22 45.23
N GLY A 241 5.55 -30.71 43.98
CA GLY A 241 4.38 -30.26 43.24
C GLY A 241 4.57 -30.23 41.74
N VAL A 242 3.47 -29.99 41.03
CA VAL A 242 3.42 -30.03 39.54
C VAL A 242 4.37 -29.03 38.89
N ALA A 243 4.56 -27.85 39.49
CA ALA A 243 5.47 -26.84 38.97
C ALA A 243 6.95 -27.28 39.04
N GLU A 244 7.35 -27.91 40.13
CA GLU A 244 8.71 -28.46 40.28
C GLU A 244 8.93 -29.66 39.37
N LEU A 245 7.90 -30.51 39.21
CA LEU A 245 7.92 -31.61 38.25
C LEU A 245 8.09 -31.11 36.80
N ALA A 246 7.40 -30.04 36.42
CA ALA A 246 7.55 -29.44 35.11
C ALA A 246 8.98 -28.95 34.87
N LEU A 247 9.60 -28.26 35.85
CA LEU A 247 11.00 -27.81 35.76
C LEU A 247 11.98 -28.97 35.67
N LEU A 248 11.75 -30.06 36.44
CA LEU A 248 12.57 -31.26 36.36
C LEU A 248 12.48 -31.88 34.96
N LEU A 249 11.26 -32.08 34.45
CA LEU A 249 11.02 -32.69 33.16
C LEU A 249 11.64 -31.83 32.05
N GLU A 250 11.50 -30.50 32.11
CA GLU A 250 12.13 -29.59 31.14
C GLU A 250 13.65 -29.74 31.11
N ARG A 251 14.28 -29.74 32.31
CA ARG A 251 15.73 -29.93 32.43
C ARG A 251 16.18 -31.27 31.84
N LYS A 252 15.43 -32.35 32.12
CA LYS A 252 15.73 -33.69 31.59
C LYS A 252 15.60 -33.74 30.07
N LEU A 253 14.49 -33.20 29.50
CA LEU A 253 14.28 -33.15 28.04
C LEU A 253 15.36 -32.34 27.33
N ARG A 254 15.72 -31.17 27.86
CA ARG A 254 16.77 -30.31 27.31
C ARG A 254 18.18 -30.90 27.34
N ALA A 255 18.41 -31.85 28.22
CA ALA A 255 19.69 -32.56 28.30
C ALA A 255 19.81 -33.70 27.27
N LEU A 256 18.72 -34.10 26.64
CA LEU A 256 18.72 -35.15 25.62
C LEU A 256 19.32 -34.65 24.28
N PRO A 257 20.07 -35.52 23.58
CA PRO A 257 20.66 -35.12 22.29
C PRO A 257 19.61 -35.01 21.18
N ASP A 258 19.61 -33.87 20.51
CA ASP A 258 18.84 -33.65 19.29
C ASP A 258 19.35 -34.44 18.08
N ALA A 259 18.53 -34.54 17.05
CA ALA A 259 18.99 -34.92 15.73
C ALA A 259 19.87 -33.79 15.12
N PRO A 260 20.79 -34.12 14.23
CA PRO A 260 21.63 -33.10 13.59
C PRO A 260 20.83 -31.99 12.90
N GLY A 261 21.08 -30.76 13.33
CA GLY A 261 20.40 -29.58 12.78
C GLY A 261 18.98 -29.30 13.31
N LYS A 262 18.51 -30.09 14.30
CA LYS A 262 17.24 -29.84 15.02
C LYS A 262 17.51 -29.35 16.46
N HIS A 263 16.54 -28.69 17.04
CA HIS A 263 16.57 -28.20 18.43
C HIS A 263 15.27 -28.59 19.18
N ALA A 264 14.70 -29.73 18.82
CA ALA A 264 13.40 -30.16 19.34
C ALA A 264 13.44 -30.52 20.84
N PHE A 265 14.53 -31.15 21.30
CA PHE A 265 14.78 -31.43 22.70
C PHE A 265 15.42 -30.26 23.42
N ALA A 266 16.50 -29.69 22.89
CA ALA A 266 17.24 -28.61 23.55
C ALA A 266 16.41 -27.34 23.75
N GLY A 267 15.40 -27.10 22.92
CA GLY A 267 14.46 -25.99 23.04
C GLY A 267 13.10 -26.37 23.67
N ALA A 268 12.91 -27.62 24.12
CA ALA A 268 11.62 -28.06 24.68
C ALA A 268 11.19 -27.18 25.86
N GLU A 269 9.91 -26.81 25.89
CA GLU A 269 9.27 -26.04 26.95
C GLU A 269 8.31 -26.95 27.71
N VAL A 270 8.37 -26.90 29.05
CA VAL A 270 7.46 -27.63 29.91
C VAL A 270 6.81 -26.65 30.87
N THR A 271 5.50 -26.47 30.74
CA THR A 271 4.73 -25.51 31.53
C THR A 271 3.72 -26.23 32.41
N ALA A 272 3.66 -25.87 33.70
CA ALA A 272 2.61 -26.32 34.61
C ALA A 272 1.43 -25.34 34.56
N PHE A 273 0.21 -25.84 34.34
CA PHE A 273 -1.02 -25.06 34.47
C PHE A 273 -2.06 -25.82 35.27
N GLY A 274 -2.56 -25.20 36.33
CA GLY A 274 -3.39 -25.87 37.30
C GLY A 274 -2.70 -27.12 37.86
N ARG A 275 -3.29 -28.29 37.61
CA ARG A 275 -2.72 -29.60 38.04
C ARG A 275 -2.19 -30.43 36.88
N ARG A 276 -1.90 -29.80 35.73
CA ARG A 276 -1.44 -30.45 34.49
C ARG A 276 -0.09 -29.91 34.06
N ILE A 277 0.58 -30.68 33.23
CA ILE A 277 1.81 -30.30 32.55
C ILE A 277 1.55 -30.29 31.07
N GLN A 278 2.01 -29.25 30.40
CA GLN A 278 2.09 -29.14 28.95
C GLN A 278 3.55 -29.27 28.53
N VAL A 279 3.83 -30.10 27.55
CA VAL A 279 5.17 -30.32 26.99
C VAL A 279 5.13 -29.96 25.48
N VAL A 280 5.94 -28.99 25.08
CA VAL A 280 6.01 -28.51 23.69
C VAL A 280 7.43 -28.72 23.20
N ALA A 281 7.60 -29.24 21.99
CA ALA A 281 8.91 -29.34 21.35
C ALA A 281 9.53 -27.97 21.10
N GLY A 282 10.85 -27.85 21.17
CA GLY A 282 11.57 -26.60 20.93
C GLY A 282 11.61 -26.14 19.46
N SER A 283 10.98 -26.87 18.57
CA SER A 283 10.89 -26.53 17.16
C SER A 283 9.47 -26.02 16.81
N THR A 284 9.36 -25.26 15.71
CA THR A 284 8.09 -24.88 15.10
C THR A 284 7.75 -25.75 13.90
N ASP A 285 8.30 -26.97 13.84
CA ASP A 285 7.92 -27.99 12.86
C ASP A 285 6.66 -28.72 13.38
N PRO A 286 5.53 -28.71 12.67
CA PRO A 286 4.31 -29.40 13.11
C PRO A 286 4.48 -30.90 13.30
N GLU A 287 5.47 -31.51 12.64
CA GLU A 287 5.75 -32.95 12.73
C GLU A 287 6.50 -33.33 14.03
N ASP A 288 7.09 -32.38 14.72
CA ASP A 288 7.85 -32.63 15.97
C ASP A 288 6.90 -32.75 17.18
N VAL A 289 5.91 -33.64 17.05
CA VAL A 289 4.95 -33.97 18.11
C VAL A 289 5.65 -34.71 19.25
N VAL A 290 5.43 -34.30 20.50
CA VAL A 290 5.97 -34.95 21.69
C VAL A 290 5.07 -36.12 22.05
N ARG A 291 5.67 -37.32 22.23
CA ARG A 291 4.97 -38.52 22.72
C ARG A 291 5.78 -39.18 23.83
N PHE A 292 5.11 -39.59 24.87
CA PHE A 292 5.69 -40.39 25.96
C PHE A 292 5.23 -41.83 25.81
N LEU A 293 6.17 -42.76 25.74
CA LEU A 293 5.91 -44.16 25.41
C LEU A 293 6.12 -45.05 26.64
N GLY A 294 5.39 -46.18 26.73
CA GLY A 294 5.55 -47.18 27.74
C GLY A 294 4.55 -47.08 28.92
N GLU A 295 4.54 -48.11 29.78
CA GLU A 295 3.57 -48.20 30.89
C GLU A 295 3.77 -47.07 31.90
N CYS A 296 5.00 -46.70 32.24
CA CYS A 296 5.30 -45.61 33.18
C CYS A 296 4.72 -44.24 32.69
N ALA A 297 4.73 -43.96 31.41
CA ALA A 297 4.15 -42.74 30.83
C ALA A 297 2.62 -42.74 30.98
N ASN A 298 1.99 -43.91 30.82
CA ASN A 298 0.54 -44.08 31.02
C ASN A 298 0.14 -43.93 32.50
N ASP A 299 0.95 -44.50 33.41
CA ASP A 299 0.74 -44.41 34.87
C ASP A 299 0.86 -42.97 35.39
N LEU A 300 1.82 -42.21 34.81
CA LEU A 300 1.97 -40.78 35.06
C LEU A 300 0.92 -39.93 34.31
N GLY A 301 0.16 -40.54 33.42
CA GLY A 301 -0.88 -39.86 32.63
C GLY A 301 -0.35 -38.71 31.74
N LEU A 302 0.89 -38.83 31.24
CA LEU A 302 1.57 -37.79 30.49
C LEU A 302 0.93 -37.49 29.14
N GLU A 303 0.14 -38.40 28.57
CA GLU A 303 -0.54 -38.25 27.28
C GLU A 303 -2.07 -38.22 27.43
N ALA A 304 -2.66 -37.15 27.98
CA ALA A 304 -4.11 -36.99 27.99
C ALA A 304 -4.59 -36.35 26.66
N SER A 305 -3.78 -35.43 26.11
CA SER A 305 -3.99 -34.83 24.78
C SER A 305 -2.63 -34.71 24.10
N VAL A 306 -2.58 -35.01 22.80
CA VAL A 306 -1.35 -34.98 22.02
C VAL A 306 -1.58 -34.16 20.73
N ASN A 307 -1.07 -32.96 20.72
CA ASN A 307 -1.19 -31.99 19.66
C ASN A 307 0.18 -31.63 19.07
N PRO A 308 0.25 -31.08 17.86
CA PRO A 308 1.48 -30.53 17.33
C PRO A 308 1.99 -29.34 18.16
N PRO A 309 3.30 -29.04 18.12
CA PRO A 309 3.86 -27.88 18.82
C PRO A 309 3.29 -26.56 18.28
N VAL A 310 2.92 -26.52 17.01
CA VAL A 310 2.28 -25.39 16.34
C VAL A 310 1.26 -25.88 15.31
N PHE A 311 0.22 -25.10 15.08
CA PHE A 311 -0.79 -25.34 14.05
C PHE A 311 -0.50 -24.49 12.83
N PRO A 312 -0.10 -25.08 11.68
CA PRO A 312 0.18 -24.33 10.45
C PRO A 312 -1.10 -23.81 9.80
N LEU A 313 -1.08 -22.59 9.27
CA LEU A 313 -2.13 -22.10 8.39
C LEU A 313 -1.84 -22.60 6.97
N ASP A 314 -2.90 -22.96 6.24
CA ASP A 314 -2.81 -23.49 4.87
C ASP A 314 -3.96 -22.99 3.97
N GLY A 315 -3.90 -23.30 2.66
CA GLY A 315 -4.94 -22.95 1.69
C GLY A 315 -4.90 -21.50 1.22
N GLY A 316 -3.85 -20.73 1.56
CA GLY A 316 -3.67 -19.38 1.08
C GLY A 316 -3.30 -19.29 -0.39
N GLU A 317 -3.99 -18.41 -1.15
CA GLU A 317 -3.76 -18.19 -2.58
C GLU A 317 -3.63 -16.68 -2.87
N ASP A 318 -2.62 -16.27 -3.67
CA ASP A 318 -2.38 -14.86 -4.01
C ASP A 318 -3.52 -14.25 -4.86
N GLY A 319 -4.30 -15.10 -5.52
CA GLY A 319 -5.30 -14.71 -6.49
C GLY A 319 -4.72 -14.62 -7.90
N ALA A 320 -5.59 -14.74 -8.90
CA ALA A 320 -5.22 -14.57 -10.31
C ALA A 320 -5.16 -13.08 -10.69
N ALA A 321 -4.47 -12.76 -11.79
CA ALA A 321 -4.42 -11.41 -12.35
C ALA A 321 -5.84 -10.89 -12.62
N PRO A 322 -6.11 -9.61 -12.28
CA PRO A 322 -7.43 -9.01 -12.43
C PRO A 322 -7.80 -8.85 -13.91
N GLY A 323 -9.08 -9.10 -14.21
CA GLY A 323 -9.66 -8.75 -15.50
C GLY A 323 -10.17 -7.29 -15.52
N PRO A 324 -10.73 -6.86 -16.68
CA PRO A 324 -11.23 -5.50 -16.83
C PRO A 324 -12.28 -5.11 -15.78
N ARG A 325 -13.19 -6.02 -15.46
CA ARG A 325 -14.25 -5.77 -14.47
C ARG A 325 -13.69 -5.61 -13.06
N ASP A 326 -12.67 -6.41 -12.71
CA ASP A 326 -12.05 -6.34 -11.39
C ASP A 326 -11.27 -5.02 -11.22
N LEU A 327 -10.56 -4.56 -12.27
CA LEU A 327 -9.85 -3.27 -12.23
C LEU A 327 -10.80 -2.08 -12.20
N ILE A 328 -11.89 -2.10 -12.98
CA ILE A 328 -12.91 -1.04 -12.95
C ILE A 328 -13.57 -1.00 -11.57
N GLY A 329 -13.88 -2.16 -11.01
CA GLY A 329 -14.51 -2.30 -9.71
C GLY A 329 -15.93 -1.76 -9.62
N SER A 330 -16.41 -1.67 -8.39
CA SER A 330 -17.74 -1.16 -8.00
C SER A 330 -17.60 0.09 -7.13
N GLU A 331 -18.38 1.13 -7.45
CA GLU A 331 -18.42 2.34 -6.62
C GLU A 331 -19.09 2.08 -5.28
N ALA A 332 -20.15 1.27 -5.26
CA ALA A 332 -20.87 0.91 -4.05
C ALA A 332 -19.98 0.13 -3.06
N ASP A 333 -19.20 -0.81 -3.57
CA ASP A 333 -18.31 -1.67 -2.77
C ASP A 333 -16.90 -1.08 -2.62
N LYS A 334 -16.62 0.04 -3.27
CA LYS A 334 -15.31 0.72 -3.28
C LYS A 334 -14.16 -0.21 -3.70
N THR A 335 -14.39 -1.00 -4.76
CA THR A 335 -13.41 -1.95 -5.29
C THR A 335 -12.70 -1.43 -6.55
N GLY A 336 -11.59 -2.07 -6.95
CA GLY A 336 -10.82 -1.67 -8.13
C GLY A 336 -10.36 -0.21 -8.06
N ILE A 337 -10.42 0.51 -9.19
CA ILE A 337 -10.07 1.94 -9.23
C ILE A 337 -11.04 2.81 -8.40
N GLN A 338 -12.27 2.34 -8.15
CA GLN A 338 -13.26 3.10 -7.35
C GLN A 338 -12.86 3.20 -5.87
N ALA A 339 -11.97 2.34 -5.39
CA ALA A 339 -11.38 2.46 -4.05
C ALA A 339 -10.67 3.81 -3.85
N LEU A 340 -10.16 4.43 -4.92
CA LEU A 340 -9.49 5.73 -4.87
C LEU A 340 -10.44 6.91 -4.60
N ARG A 341 -11.77 6.73 -4.69
CA ARG A 341 -12.74 7.81 -4.43
C ARG A 341 -12.63 8.38 -3.01
N GLY A 342 -12.25 7.54 -2.05
CA GLY A 342 -12.05 7.93 -0.66
C GLY A 342 -10.68 8.51 -0.32
N VAL A 343 -9.73 8.52 -1.26
CA VAL A 343 -8.34 8.96 -1.01
C VAL A 343 -8.15 10.40 -1.44
N ALA A 344 -7.79 11.28 -0.52
CA ALA A 344 -7.74 12.72 -0.77
C ALA A 344 -6.58 13.16 -1.68
N ASP A 345 -5.41 12.54 -1.59
CA ASP A 345 -4.15 13.09 -2.13
C ASP A 345 -3.57 12.28 -3.31
N VAL A 346 -4.40 11.84 -4.25
CA VAL A 346 -3.93 11.15 -5.45
C VAL A 346 -3.89 12.13 -6.61
N ASN A 347 -2.73 12.24 -7.28
CA ASN A 347 -2.52 13.16 -8.40
C ASN A 347 -2.27 12.42 -9.73
N LEU A 348 -1.66 11.25 -9.67
CA LEU A 348 -1.34 10.41 -10.82
C LEU A 348 -1.94 9.01 -10.63
N LEU A 349 -2.38 8.40 -11.71
CA LEU A 349 -2.87 7.01 -11.73
C LEU A 349 -2.11 6.21 -12.77
N ALA A 350 -1.63 5.04 -12.40
CA ALA A 350 -0.98 4.07 -13.28
C ALA A 350 -1.64 2.68 -13.14
N LEU A 351 -1.88 2.04 -14.28
CA LEU A 351 -2.52 0.73 -14.40
C LEU A 351 -1.64 -0.18 -15.27
N PRO A 352 -0.43 -0.55 -14.82
CA PRO A 352 0.57 -1.19 -15.67
C PRO A 352 0.16 -2.56 -16.22
N GLU A 353 -0.77 -3.28 -15.56
CA GLU A 353 -1.31 -4.54 -16.08
C GLU A 353 -2.02 -4.38 -17.44
N LEU A 354 -2.59 -3.21 -17.73
CA LEU A 354 -3.33 -2.97 -18.97
C LEU A 354 -2.47 -3.19 -20.22
N ALA A 355 -1.18 -2.91 -20.13
CA ALA A 355 -0.25 -3.09 -21.25
C ALA A 355 -0.14 -4.54 -21.73
N SER A 356 -0.43 -5.51 -20.85
CA SER A 356 -0.36 -6.95 -21.13
C SER A 356 -1.68 -7.58 -21.56
N TYR A 357 -2.77 -6.81 -21.62
CA TYR A 357 -4.06 -7.33 -22.06
C TYR A 357 -4.01 -7.74 -23.54
N GLU A 358 -4.48 -8.96 -23.82
CA GLU A 358 -4.49 -9.51 -25.20
C GLU A 358 -5.41 -8.72 -26.13
N LYS A 359 -6.54 -8.23 -25.57
CA LYS A 359 -7.54 -7.47 -26.34
C LYS A 359 -7.42 -5.98 -26.02
N THR A 360 -7.13 -5.19 -27.02
CA THR A 360 -7.11 -3.73 -26.91
C THR A 360 -8.45 -3.15 -26.42
N GLU A 361 -9.57 -3.75 -26.78
CA GLU A 361 -10.92 -3.35 -26.37
C GLU A 361 -11.10 -3.42 -24.84
N ASP A 362 -10.60 -4.49 -24.22
CA ASP A 362 -10.63 -4.67 -22.77
C ASP A 362 -9.80 -3.58 -22.07
N MET A 363 -8.62 -3.29 -22.58
CA MET A 363 -7.78 -2.20 -22.11
C MET A 363 -8.49 -0.84 -22.21
N LEU A 364 -9.07 -0.53 -23.36
CA LEU A 364 -9.75 0.75 -23.61
C LEU A 364 -11.00 0.92 -22.73
N THR A 365 -11.69 -0.18 -22.40
CA THR A 365 -12.82 -0.15 -21.47
C THR A 365 -12.37 0.32 -20.08
N VAL A 366 -11.24 -0.20 -19.59
CA VAL A 366 -10.67 0.24 -18.31
C VAL A 366 -10.15 1.67 -18.39
N VAL A 367 -9.45 2.03 -19.47
CA VAL A 367 -8.94 3.41 -19.69
C VAL A 367 -10.09 4.41 -19.69
N SER A 368 -11.22 4.12 -20.34
CA SER A 368 -12.41 4.98 -20.33
C SER A 368 -12.98 5.16 -18.92
N ALA A 369 -13.10 4.08 -18.14
CA ALA A 369 -13.56 4.15 -16.76
C ALA A 369 -12.58 4.93 -15.86
N ALA A 370 -11.27 4.70 -16.04
CA ALA A 370 -10.23 5.40 -15.30
C ALA A 370 -10.22 6.91 -15.61
N GLN A 371 -10.42 7.30 -16.87
CA GLN A 371 -10.49 8.73 -17.22
C GLN A 371 -11.70 9.43 -16.59
N ARG A 372 -12.86 8.78 -16.52
CA ARG A 372 -14.02 9.34 -15.78
C ARG A 372 -13.69 9.59 -14.32
N LEU A 373 -13.09 8.61 -13.65
CA LEU A 373 -12.62 8.79 -12.27
C LEU A 373 -11.60 9.93 -12.18
N CYS A 374 -10.66 10.01 -13.13
CA CYS A 374 -9.64 11.07 -13.16
C CYS A 374 -10.26 12.47 -13.34
N GLN A 375 -11.29 12.61 -14.16
CA GLN A 375 -12.04 13.87 -14.32
C GLN A 375 -12.73 14.28 -13.01
N GLU A 376 -13.42 13.35 -12.36
CA GLU A 376 -14.14 13.60 -11.11
C GLU A 376 -13.20 13.92 -9.94
N ARG A 377 -12.02 13.29 -9.93
CA ARG A 377 -11.06 13.38 -8.82
C ARG A 377 -9.83 14.24 -9.11
N ARG A 378 -9.77 14.93 -10.27
CA ARG A 378 -8.64 15.77 -10.72
C ARG A 378 -7.31 15.03 -10.73
N ILE A 379 -7.34 13.77 -11.17
CA ILE A 379 -6.18 12.88 -11.30
C ILE A 379 -5.73 12.88 -12.77
N PHE A 380 -4.45 12.63 -13.02
CA PHE A 380 -3.90 12.44 -14.37
C PHE A 380 -3.48 10.98 -14.58
N LEU A 381 -4.02 10.34 -15.61
CA LEU A 381 -3.77 8.92 -15.94
C LEU A 381 -2.52 8.77 -16.83
N LEU A 382 -1.60 7.92 -16.42
CA LEU A 382 -0.47 7.47 -17.21
C LEU A 382 -0.84 6.16 -17.91
N VAL A 383 -0.98 6.23 -19.25
CA VAL A 383 -1.37 5.08 -20.06
C VAL A 383 -0.13 4.49 -20.71
N ASP A 384 0.12 3.21 -20.46
CA ASP A 384 1.15 2.44 -21.14
C ASP A 384 0.63 1.96 -22.50
N ALA A 385 1.47 1.99 -23.52
CA ALA A 385 1.13 1.40 -24.81
C ALA A 385 0.91 -0.12 -24.68
N PRO A 386 0.02 -0.73 -25.48
CA PRO A 386 -0.11 -2.18 -25.53
C PRO A 386 1.22 -2.87 -25.84
N SER A 387 1.49 -4.01 -25.20
CA SER A 387 2.73 -4.79 -25.43
C SER A 387 2.88 -5.30 -26.87
N THR A 388 1.77 -5.32 -27.60
CA THR A 388 1.71 -5.67 -29.05
C THR A 388 2.28 -4.60 -29.96
N TRP A 389 2.53 -3.38 -29.46
CA TRP A 389 3.14 -2.32 -30.24
C TRP A 389 4.67 -2.49 -30.26
N VAL A 390 5.13 -3.34 -31.15
CA VAL A 390 6.55 -3.71 -31.30
C VAL A 390 7.28 -2.90 -32.38
N SER A 391 6.57 -2.00 -33.05
CA SER A 391 7.11 -1.11 -34.09
C SER A 391 6.28 0.17 -34.21
N VAL A 392 6.79 1.18 -34.93
CA VAL A 392 6.06 2.40 -35.23
C VAL A 392 4.79 2.13 -36.03
N ASP A 393 4.86 1.17 -36.97
CA ASP A 393 3.69 0.81 -37.80
C ASP A 393 2.58 0.17 -37.00
N THR A 394 2.93 -0.74 -36.06
CA THR A 394 1.95 -1.34 -35.15
C THR A 394 1.36 -0.30 -34.20
N ALA A 395 2.15 0.65 -33.71
CA ALA A 395 1.69 1.75 -32.86
C ALA A 395 0.70 2.65 -33.63
N ARG A 396 1.03 3.04 -34.86
CA ARG A 396 0.15 3.86 -35.73
C ARG A 396 -1.17 3.16 -36.06
N ALA A 397 -1.12 1.88 -36.40
CA ALA A 397 -2.31 1.10 -36.69
C ALA A 397 -3.21 0.95 -35.43
N GLY A 398 -2.60 0.74 -34.26
CA GLY A 398 -3.33 0.60 -33.00
C GLY A 398 -3.94 1.89 -32.46
N LEU A 399 -3.39 3.05 -32.83
CA LEU A 399 -3.88 4.37 -32.36
C LEU A 399 -5.31 4.69 -32.75
N ALA A 400 -5.81 4.16 -33.88
CA ALA A 400 -7.19 4.36 -34.30
C ALA A 400 -8.21 3.87 -33.24
N ALA A 401 -7.88 2.80 -32.50
CA ALA A 401 -8.72 2.31 -31.41
C ALA A 401 -8.80 3.29 -30.23
N PHE A 402 -7.76 4.10 -30.01
CA PHE A 402 -7.73 5.10 -28.93
C PHE A 402 -8.59 6.34 -29.22
N ASP A 403 -9.11 6.52 -30.44
CA ASP A 403 -9.99 7.65 -30.76
C ASP A 403 -11.25 7.68 -29.88
N ALA A 404 -11.71 6.52 -29.43
CA ALA A 404 -12.85 6.41 -28.50
C ALA A 404 -12.55 6.90 -27.08
N VAL A 405 -11.28 7.03 -26.71
CA VAL A 405 -10.83 7.41 -25.35
C VAL A 405 -9.92 8.65 -25.35
N ARG A 406 -10.05 9.52 -26.37
CA ARG A 406 -9.33 10.78 -26.45
C ARG A 406 -9.77 11.73 -25.34
N GLY A 407 -8.92 11.90 -24.32
CA GLY A 407 -9.19 12.77 -23.17
C GLY A 407 -7.98 13.57 -22.74
N ASP A 408 -8.23 14.64 -22.01
CA ASP A 408 -7.19 15.57 -21.54
C ASP A 408 -6.61 15.19 -20.16
N HIS A 409 -7.22 14.21 -19.48
CA HIS A 409 -6.78 13.70 -18.17
C HIS A 409 -5.86 12.47 -18.29
N ALA A 410 -5.35 12.18 -19.48
CA ALA A 410 -4.48 11.03 -19.70
C ALA A 410 -3.36 11.35 -20.70
N GLY A 411 -2.24 10.65 -20.58
CA GLY A 411 -1.12 10.68 -21.53
C GLY A 411 -0.67 9.26 -21.87
N LEU A 412 -0.45 8.98 -23.16
CA LEU A 412 -0.01 7.67 -23.67
C LEU A 412 1.49 7.67 -23.91
N TYR A 413 2.18 6.65 -23.41
CA TYR A 413 3.65 6.51 -23.46
C TYR A 413 4.07 5.28 -24.25
N PHE A 414 5.02 5.45 -25.17
CA PHE A 414 5.58 4.42 -26.04
C PHE A 414 7.07 4.72 -26.32
N PRO A 415 7.94 3.72 -26.43
CA PRO A 415 7.73 2.27 -26.28
C PRO A 415 7.89 1.79 -24.81
N HIS A 416 7.88 0.47 -24.62
CA HIS A 416 8.19 -0.15 -23.34
C HIS A 416 9.68 -0.04 -23.00
N LEU A 417 9.99 -0.23 -21.70
CA LEU A 417 11.34 -0.21 -21.17
C LEU A 417 11.96 -1.61 -21.16
N GLN A 418 13.26 -1.69 -21.38
CA GLN A 418 14.03 -2.90 -21.11
C GLN A 418 14.91 -2.68 -19.88
N LEU A 419 14.66 -3.48 -18.84
CA LEU A 419 15.43 -3.46 -17.59
C LEU A 419 15.89 -4.87 -17.23
N THR A 420 16.99 -4.94 -16.49
CA THR A 420 17.39 -6.19 -15.84
C THR A 420 16.41 -6.49 -14.72
N ASP A 421 15.70 -7.61 -14.83
CA ASP A 421 14.78 -8.08 -13.79
C ASP A 421 15.60 -8.47 -12.54
N PRO A 422 15.36 -7.79 -11.38
CA PRO A 422 16.11 -8.08 -10.16
C PRO A 422 15.94 -9.51 -9.62
N LEU A 423 14.83 -10.19 -9.99
CA LEU A 423 14.55 -11.57 -9.56
C LEU A 423 15.33 -12.62 -10.36
N THR A 424 15.53 -12.35 -11.66
CA THR A 424 16.08 -13.36 -12.58
C THR A 424 17.45 -12.99 -13.14
N GLY A 425 17.87 -11.73 -12.99
CA GLY A 425 19.07 -11.18 -13.62
C GLY A 425 19.00 -11.06 -15.14
N ARG A 426 17.83 -11.30 -15.74
CA ARG A 426 17.63 -11.29 -17.20
C ARG A 426 16.98 -9.98 -17.65
N LEU A 427 17.31 -9.58 -18.87
CA LEU A 427 16.66 -8.43 -19.51
C LEU A 427 15.20 -8.77 -19.84
N ARG A 428 14.26 -7.92 -19.40
CA ARG A 428 12.83 -8.05 -19.66
C ARG A 428 12.21 -6.73 -20.05
N SER A 429 11.08 -6.81 -20.77
CA SER A 429 10.25 -5.65 -21.11
C SER A 429 9.28 -5.32 -19.99
N PHE A 430 9.14 -4.03 -19.69
CA PHE A 430 8.22 -3.50 -18.68
C PHE A 430 7.47 -2.27 -19.19
N PRO A 431 6.20 -2.08 -18.77
CA PRO A 431 5.45 -0.86 -19.02
C PRO A 431 6.16 0.37 -18.43
N PRO A 432 6.16 1.53 -19.11
CA PRO A 432 6.90 2.71 -18.68
C PRO A 432 6.26 3.52 -17.56
N SER A 433 4.98 3.34 -17.22
CA SER A 433 4.22 4.22 -16.32
C SER A 433 4.88 4.43 -14.95
N GLY A 434 5.51 3.41 -14.38
CA GLY A 434 6.23 3.53 -13.10
C GLY A 434 7.42 4.49 -13.18
N ALA A 435 8.27 4.34 -14.20
CA ALA A 435 9.42 5.20 -14.43
C ALA A 435 9.00 6.61 -14.87
N VAL A 436 7.95 6.72 -15.69
CA VAL A 436 7.37 8.01 -16.09
C VAL A 436 6.79 8.75 -14.89
N ALA A 437 6.05 8.08 -14.01
CA ALA A 437 5.55 8.68 -12.76
C ALA A 437 6.70 9.23 -11.88
N ALA A 438 7.83 8.54 -11.83
CA ALA A 438 9.02 9.03 -11.14
C ALA A 438 9.61 10.29 -11.78
N VAL A 439 9.62 10.36 -13.11
CA VAL A 439 10.02 11.58 -13.85
C VAL A 439 9.10 12.74 -13.51
N PHE A 440 7.78 12.50 -13.45
CA PHE A 440 6.80 13.51 -13.01
C PHE A 440 7.10 13.98 -11.59
N ALA A 441 7.31 13.07 -10.66
CA ALA A 441 7.59 13.41 -9.27
C ALA A 441 8.85 14.27 -9.09
N ARG A 442 9.95 13.92 -9.78
CA ARG A 442 11.19 14.71 -9.76
C ARG A 442 10.97 16.10 -10.38
N THR A 443 10.35 16.15 -11.57
CA THR A 443 10.11 17.40 -12.28
C THR A 443 9.25 18.34 -11.43
N ASP A 444 8.19 17.82 -10.81
CA ASP A 444 7.33 18.60 -9.93
C ASP A 444 8.08 19.16 -8.71
N SER A 445 8.93 18.34 -8.11
CA SER A 445 9.73 18.72 -6.93
C SER A 445 10.81 19.78 -7.25
N GLU A 446 11.49 19.61 -8.39
CA GLU A 446 12.64 20.44 -8.75
C GLU A 446 12.24 21.72 -9.50
N ARG A 447 11.20 21.66 -10.32
CA ARG A 447 10.83 22.71 -11.27
C ARG A 447 9.38 23.18 -11.18
N GLY A 448 8.51 22.41 -10.52
CA GLY A 448 7.08 22.66 -10.41
C GLY A 448 6.24 21.96 -11.50
N VAL A 449 4.94 21.78 -11.19
CA VAL A 449 3.96 21.04 -12.00
C VAL A 449 3.74 21.64 -13.42
N TRP A 450 4.04 22.92 -13.61
CA TRP A 450 3.96 23.63 -14.89
C TRP A 450 5.11 23.32 -15.86
N LYS A 451 6.20 22.69 -15.39
CA LYS A 451 7.28 22.22 -16.26
C LYS A 451 6.90 20.90 -16.90
N ALA A 452 7.08 20.81 -18.22
CA ALA A 452 6.87 19.55 -18.91
C ALA A 452 7.81 18.45 -18.39
N PRO A 453 7.29 17.26 -17.97
CA PRO A 453 8.10 16.13 -17.53
C PRO A 453 8.71 15.39 -18.75
N ALA A 454 9.39 16.15 -19.59
CA ALA A 454 10.02 15.70 -20.83
C ALA A 454 11.28 16.53 -21.12
N GLY A 455 12.16 16.02 -21.96
CA GLY A 455 13.41 16.65 -22.37
C GLY A 455 14.63 16.02 -21.69
N THR A 456 15.79 16.67 -21.78
CA THR A 456 17.09 16.12 -21.33
C THR A 456 17.17 15.89 -19.81
N GLU A 457 16.35 16.57 -19.01
CA GLU A 457 16.23 16.37 -17.57
C GLU A 457 15.34 15.17 -17.20
N ALA A 458 14.47 14.73 -18.12
CA ALA A 458 13.48 13.68 -17.92
C ALA A 458 14.03 12.25 -18.13
N ARG A 459 15.17 11.94 -17.51
CA ARG A 459 15.85 10.64 -17.64
C ARG A 459 15.08 9.53 -16.93
N LEU A 460 15.05 8.36 -17.57
CA LEU A 460 14.47 7.14 -17.02
C LEU A 460 15.55 6.38 -16.25
N ALA A 461 15.49 6.45 -14.92
CA ALA A 461 16.51 5.85 -14.05
C ALA A 461 16.48 4.31 -14.12
N GLY A 462 17.66 3.68 -14.18
CA GLY A 462 17.80 2.22 -14.17
C GLY A 462 17.36 1.51 -15.47
N VAL A 463 16.97 2.26 -16.51
CA VAL A 463 16.55 1.69 -17.80
C VAL A 463 17.78 1.38 -18.64
N HIS A 464 17.90 0.12 -19.10
CA HIS A 464 19.00 -0.33 -19.93
C HIS A 464 18.84 0.14 -21.38
N SER A 465 17.67 -0.09 -21.97
CA SER A 465 17.32 0.30 -23.35
C SER A 465 15.79 0.39 -23.48
N LEU A 466 15.34 0.76 -24.66
CA LEU A 466 13.93 0.75 -25.02
C LEU A 466 13.62 -0.46 -25.92
N THR A 467 12.37 -0.93 -25.92
CA THR A 467 11.98 -2.06 -26.79
C THR A 467 11.97 -1.69 -28.27
N VAL A 468 11.81 -0.39 -28.58
CA VAL A 468 11.88 0.17 -29.92
C VAL A 468 12.73 1.45 -29.86
N GLU A 469 13.81 1.49 -30.61
CA GLU A 469 14.61 2.71 -30.77
C GLU A 469 13.99 3.60 -31.85
N LEU A 470 13.58 4.80 -31.45
CA LEU A 470 12.88 5.74 -32.31
C LEU A 470 13.82 6.80 -32.89
N THR A 471 13.77 6.99 -34.21
CA THR A 471 14.43 8.08 -34.91
C THR A 471 13.60 9.38 -34.83
N ASP A 472 14.19 10.53 -35.22
CA ASP A 472 13.47 11.81 -35.30
C ASP A 472 12.28 11.73 -36.23
N ARG A 473 12.44 11.07 -37.38
CA ARG A 473 11.37 10.88 -38.37
C ARG A 473 10.21 10.08 -37.80
N GLU A 474 10.49 8.99 -37.11
CA GLU A 474 9.48 8.12 -36.48
C GLU A 474 8.77 8.82 -35.35
N THR A 475 9.50 9.56 -34.51
CA THR A 475 8.90 10.42 -33.47
C THR A 475 7.97 11.45 -34.12
N GLY A 476 8.38 12.04 -35.29
CA GLY A 476 7.57 12.98 -36.06
C GLY A 476 6.28 12.37 -36.65
N LEU A 477 6.16 11.03 -36.70
CA LEU A 477 4.93 10.35 -37.12
C LEU A 477 3.98 10.10 -35.94
N LEU A 478 4.49 9.94 -34.73
CA LEU A 478 3.71 9.59 -33.54
C LEU A 478 3.31 10.81 -32.70
N ASN A 479 4.21 11.78 -32.53
CA ASN A 479 3.97 12.96 -31.69
C ASN A 479 2.73 13.77 -32.14
N PRO A 480 2.49 14.05 -33.45
CA PRO A 480 1.28 14.74 -33.91
C PRO A 480 -0.02 14.00 -33.58
N LEU A 481 0.05 12.71 -33.27
CA LEU A 481 -1.08 11.87 -32.91
C LEU A 481 -1.34 11.81 -31.40
N GLY A 482 -0.52 12.52 -30.59
CA GLY A 482 -0.65 12.58 -29.13
C GLY A 482 0.06 11.45 -28.37
N VAL A 483 1.05 10.79 -28.99
CA VAL A 483 1.87 9.77 -28.33
C VAL A 483 3.13 10.41 -27.76
N ASN A 484 3.39 10.18 -26.47
CA ASN A 484 4.62 10.60 -25.82
C ASN A 484 5.70 9.55 -26.05
N CYS A 485 6.63 9.87 -26.94
CA CYS A 485 7.72 8.97 -27.27
C CYS A 485 8.78 8.94 -26.16
N LEU A 486 9.26 7.76 -25.84
CA LEU A 486 10.49 7.57 -25.07
C LEU A 486 11.63 7.39 -26.07
N ARG A 487 12.80 8.00 -25.80
CA ARG A 487 13.92 7.98 -26.73
C ARG A 487 15.24 7.81 -26.02
N THR A 488 16.20 7.21 -26.69
CA THR A 488 17.59 7.09 -26.23
C THR A 488 18.47 8.11 -26.92
N PHE A 489 19.23 8.88 -26.15
CA PHE A 489 20.22 9.82 -26.67
C PHE A 489 21.63 9.42 -26.22
N PRO A 490 22.66 9.61 -27.07
CA PRO A 490 24.01 9.10 -26.80
C PRO A 490 24.62 9.56 -25.48
N LEU A 491 24.33 10.80 -25.05
CA LEU A 491 24.94 11.40 -23.85
C LEU A 491 24.04 11.29 -22.60
N THR A 492 22.74 11.18 -22.79
CA THR A 492 21.77 11.24 -21.69
C THR A 492 21.07 9.92 -21.41
N GLY A 493 21.17 8.94 -22.33
CA GLY A 493 20.49 7.65 -22.25
C GLY A 493 18.97 7.76 -22.52
N PRO A 494 18.20 6.79 -22.06
CA PRO A 494 16.74 6.77 -22.21
C PRO A 494 16.06 7.89 -21.43
N LEU A 495 15.12 8.59 -22.06
CA LEU A 495 14.38 9.70 -21.46
C LEU A 495 12.98 9.87 -22.07
N VAL A 496 12.13 10.64 -21.41
CA VAL A 496 10.80 11.03 -21.92
C VAL A 496 10.98 12.18 -22.90
N TRP A 497 10.46 12.02 -24.14
CA TRP A 497 10.60 12.98 -25.23
C TRP A 497 9.25 13.46 -25.78
N GLY A 498 8.22 13.50 -24.94
CA GLY A 498 6.89 14.01 -25.27
C GLY A 498 6.11 14.35 -24.01
N ALA A 499 5.25 15.36 -24.10
CA ALA A 499 4.42 15.83 -22.98
C ALA A 499 3.03 16.27 -23.46
N ARG A 500 2.38 15.42 -24.27
CA ARG A 500 1.03 15.64 -24.80
C ARG A 500 0.00 14.79 -24.06
N THR A 501 -1.19 15.30 -23.91
CA THR A 501 -2.35 14.53 -23.43
C THR A 501 -2.87 13.62 -24.55
N LEU A 502 -3.77 12.69 -24.25
CA LEU A 502 -4.46 11.92 -25.28
C LEU A 502 -5.34 12.80 -26.20
N ALA A 503 -5.82 13.94 -25.70
CA ALA A 503 -6.47 14.98 -26.50
C ALA A 503 -5.46 15.89 -27.25
N GLY A 504 -4.16 15.64 -27.12
CA GLY A 504 -3.07 16.46 -27.66
C GLY A 504 -2.69 16.19 -29.11
N SER A 505 -3.53 15.48 -29.86
CA SER A 505 -3.36 15.34 -31.32
C SER A 505 -3.50 16.68 -32.00
N ASP A 506 -2.63 16.94 -32.99
CA ASP A 506 -2.67 18.20 -33.78
C ASP A 506 -4.01 18.38 -34.52
N ALA A 507 -4.71 17.29 -34.85
CA ALA A 507 -6.01 17.33 -35.50
C ALA A 507 -7.15 17.80 -34.57
N LEU A 508 -6.99 17.71 -33.24
CA LEU A 508 -8.04 18.10 -32.30
C LEU A 508 -7.95 19.56 -31.84
N ASP A 509 -6.81 20.21 -32.03
CA ASP A 509 -6.53 21.61 -31.63
C ASP A 509 -7.00 21.94 -30.20
N SER A 510 -6.76 21.01 -29.26
CA SER A 510 -7.23 21.12 -27.89
C SER A 510 -6.44 22.16 -27.09
N GLU A 511 -7.13 22.98 -26.28
CA GLU A 511 -6.51 23.87 -25.30
C GLU A 511 -5.67 23.10 -24.29
N TRP A 512 -6.06 21.86 -23.99
CA TRP A 512 -5.43 20.93 -23.07
C TRP A 512 -4.43 19.98 -23.76
N LYS A 513 -3.87 20.39 -24.88
CA LYS A 513 -2.90 19.62 -25.66
C LYS A 513 -1.71 19.13 -24.82
N TYR A 514 -1.24 19.93 -23.87
CA TYR A 514 -0.02 19.68 -23.14
C TYR A 514 -0.26 19.22 -21.70
N VAL A 515 0.43 18.15 -21.29
CA VAL A 515 0.41 17.58 -19.93
C VAL A 515 0.65 18.64 -18.84
N PRO A 516 1.70 19.50 -18.90
CA PRO A 516 1.94 20.48 -17.86
C PRO A 516 0.83 21.52 -17.75
N VAL A 517 0.18 21.88 -18.86
CA VAL A 517 -0.94 22.83 -18.86
C VAL A 517 -2.15 22.24 -18.14
N ARG A 518 -2.52 20.99 -18.47
CA ARG A 518 -3.64 20.32 -17.81
C ARG A 518 -3.36 20.06 -16.34
N ARG A 519 -2.16 19.56 -15.99
CA ARG A 519 -1.78 19.29 -14.61
C ARG A 519 -1.72 20.55 -13.74
N LEU A 520 -1.26 21.67 -14.29
CA LEU A 520 -1.30 22.95 -13.58
C LEU A 520 -2.74 23.35 -13.27
N ALA A 521 -3.67 23.20 -14.22
CA ALA A 521 -5.09 23.49 -14.01
C ALA A 521 -5.65 22.58 -12.90
N LEU A 522 -5.42 21.26 -12.96
CA LEU A 522 -5.85 20.31 -11.92
C LEU A 522 -5.31 20.68 -10.53
N HIS A 523 -4.05 21.11 -10.46
CA HIS A 523 -3.42 21.56 -9.21
C HIS A 523 -4.08 22.82 -8.65
N VAL A 524 -4.38 23.79 -9.50
CA VAL A 524 -5.08 25.03 -9.12
C VAL A 524 -6.51 24.71 -8.66
N GLU A 525 -7.24 23.93 -9.44
CA GLU A 525 -8.61 23.50 -9.13
C GLU A 525 -8.71 22.82 -7.76
N GLU A 526 -7.82 21.86 -7.49
CA GLU A 526 -7.83 21.10 -6.23
C GLU A 526 -7.40 21.97 -5.05
N SER A 527 -6.39 22.84 -5.24
CA SER A 527 -5.92 23.74 -4.19
C SER A 527 -6.98 24.78 -3.81
N LEU A 528 -7.68 25.33 -4.80
CA LEU A 528 -8.78 26.27 -4.58
C LEU A 528 -9.96 25.57 -3.90
N GLN A 529 -10.35 24.39 -4.36
CA GLN A 529 -11.45 23.64 -3.74
C GLN A 529 -11.21 23.38 -2.26
N ARG A 530 -10.02 22.90 -1.90
CA ARG A 530 -9.67 22.65 -0.49
C ARG A 530 -9.50 23.92 0.31
N GLY A 531 -8.85 24.91 -0.29
CA GLY A 531 -8.53 26.16 0.36
C GLY A 531 -9.75 27.07 0.62
N LEU A 532 -10.85 26.85 -0.11
CA LEU A 532 -12.10 27.61 0.03
C LEU A 532 -13.20 26.84 0.79
N GLN A 533 -12.95 25.66 1.34
CA GLN A 533 -13.95 24.90 2.11
C GLN A 533 -14.56 25.69 3.29
N TRP A 534 -13.80 26.62 3.86
CA TRP A 534 -14.27 27.47 4.95
C TRP A 534 -15.39 28.43 4.56
N VAL A 535 -15.60 28.68 3.25
CA VAL A 535 -16.65 29.56 2.73
C VAL A 535 -18.05 28.98 2.97
N VAL A 536 -18.14 27.66 3.06
CA VAL A 536 -19.40 26.95 3.25
C VAL A 536 -20.01 27.33 4.60
N PHE A 537 -21.27 27.76 4.59
CA PHE A 537 -22.04 28.28 5.74
C PHE A 537 -21.60 29.65 6.27
N GLU A 538 -20.68 30.37 5.62
CA GLU A 538 -20.45 31.79 5.93
C GLU A 538 -21.59 32.68 5.33
N PRO A 539 -21.85 33.85 5.92
CA PRO A 539 -22.84 34.81 5.34
C PRO A 539 -22.43 35.19 3.91
N ASN A 540 -23.36 35.06 2.96
CA ASN A 540 -23.16 35.35 1.55
C ASN A 540 -23.29 36.85 1.26
N ASP A 541 -22.21 37.61 1.46
CA ASP A 541 -22.16 39.06 1.31
C ASP A 541 -20.84 39.53 0.64
N GLU A 542 -20.75 40.83 0.35
CA GLU A 542 -19.56 41.43 -0.24
C GLU A 542 -18.31 41.25 0.62
N SER A 543 -18.43 41.16 1.94
CA SER A 543 -17.28 40.92 2.83
C SER A 543 -16.68 39.53 2.60
N LEU A 544 -17.53 38.52 2.45
CA LEU A 544 -17.12 37.15 2.11
C LEU A 544 -16.47 37.13 0.73
N TRP A 545 -17.08 37.75 -0.27
CA TRP A 545 -16.54 37.78 -1.63
C TRP A 545 -15.16 38.44 -1.70
N GLN A 546 -14.95 39.52 -0.93
CA GLN A 546 -13.64 40.17 -0.82
C GLN A 546 -12.58 39.24 -0.21
N GLN A 547 -12.92 38.46 0.83
CA GLN A 547 -12.01 37.51 1.46
C GLN A 547 -11.66 36.38 0.50
N ILE A 548 -12.62 35.86 -0.28
CA ILE A 548 -12.40 34.85 -1.32
C ILE A 548 -11.45 35.37 -2.37
N ARG A 549 -11.71 36.58 -2.92
CA ARG A 549 -10.83 37.22 -3.92
C ARG A 549 -9.40 37.37 -3.40
N LEU A 550 -9.25 37.84 -2.16
CA LEU A 550 -7.95 38.05 -1.54
C LEU A 550 -7.19 36.72 -1.38
N SER A 551 -7.86 35.69 -0.83
CA SER A 551 -7.25 34.37 -0.58
C SER A 551 -6.84 33.69 -1.90
N ALA A 552 -7.75 33.63 -2.89
CA ALA A 552 -7.47 33.04 -4.19
C ALA A 552 -6.40 33.81 -4.98
N SER A 553 -6.45 35.15 -4.97
CA SER A 553 -5.44 35.99 -5.64
C SER A 553 -4.07 35.85 -5.00
N SER A 554 -3.98 35.76 -3.68
CA SER A 554 -2.71 35.54 -2.96
C SER A 554 -2.05 34.20 -3.34
N TYR A 555 -2.87 33.13 -3.43
CA TYR A 555 -2.40 31.83 -3.88
C TYR A 555 -1.90 31.87 -5.33
N LEU A 556 -2.69 32.42 -6.26
CA LEU A 556 -2.30 32.54 -7.66
C LEU A 556 -1.08 33.45 -7.87
N HIS A 557 -0.96 34.51 -7.04
CA HIS A 557 0.22 35.37 -7.06
C HIS A 557 1.49 34.61 -6.66
N THR A 558 1.39 33.68 -5.72
CA THR A 558 2.52 32.81 -5.35
C THR A 558 2.95 31.94 -6.53
N LEU A 559 2.03 31.33 -7.23
CA LEU A 559 2.31 30.53 -8.45
C LEU A 559 2.89 31.41 -9.59
N PHE A 560 2.38 32.65 -9.74
CA PHE A 560 2.94 33.61 -10.71
C PHE A 560 4.41 33.94 -10.41
N ARG A 561 4.74 34.20 -9.15
CA ARG A 561 6.12 34.47 -8.72
C ARG A 561 7.06 33.28 -8.94
N GLN A 562 6.52 32.06 -8.90
CA GLN A 562 7.26 30.83 -9.18
C GLN A 562 7.42 30.56 -10.69
N GLY A 563 6.77 31.36 -11.56
CA GLY A 563 6.87 31.23 -13.01
C GLY A 563 5.89 30.24 -13.63
N ALA A 564 4.78 29.91 -12.96
CA ALA A 564 3.77 28.99 -13.46
C ALA A 564 2.92 29.56 -14.61
N PHE A 565 2.85 30.90 -14.72
CA PHE A 565 1.99 31.60 -15.67
C PHE A 565 2.78 32.43 -16.67
N LYS A 566 2.18 32.62 -17.85
CA LYS A 566 2.66 33.52 -18.90
C LYS A 566 2.27 34.97 -18.54
N GLY A 567 3.14 35.94 -18.88
CA GLY A 567 2.92 37.37 -18.68
C GLY A 567 3.99 37.99 -17.80
N SER A 568 4.19 39.29 -17.92
CA SER A 568 5.13 40.09 -17.13
C SER A 568 4.47 40.72 -15.92
N THR A 569 3.14 40.82 -15.91
CA THR A 569 2.35 41.39 -14.82
C THR A 569 1.30 40.39 -14.30
N PRO A 570 0.88 40.48 -13.03
CA PRO A 570 -0.18 39.64 -12.50
C PRO A 570 -1.49 39.69 -13.33
N ARG A 571 -1.83 40.86 -13.86
CA ARG A 571 -3.05 41.04 -14.66
C ARG A 571 -3.05 40.29 -15.99
N GLU A 572 -1.88 40.05 -16.56
CA GLU A 572 -1.72 39.23 -17.78
C GLU A 572 -1.73 37.73 -17.46
N ALA A 573 -1.38 37.38 -16.22
CA ALA A 573 -1.13 36.01 -15.79
C ALA A 573 -2.39 35.31 -15.24
N TYR A 574 -3.19 36.03 -14.44
CA TYR A 574 -4.40 35.46 -13.84
C TYR A 574 -5.38 36.56 -13.44
N PHE A 575 -6.64 36.16 -13.24
CA PHE A 575 -7.66 36.99 -12.59
C PHE A 575 -8.54 36.16 -11.66
N VAL A 576 -9.09 36.82 -10.66
CA VAL A 576 -10.11 36.27 -9.76
C VAL A 576 -11.27 37.25 -9.69
N LYS A 577 -12.47 36.80 -10.01
CA LYS A 577 -13.70 37.59 -9.95
C LYS A 577 -14.72 36.91 -9.06
N CYS A 578 -15.21 37.63 -8.08
CA CYS A 578 -16.27 37.21 -7.17
C CYS A 578 -16.95 38.50 -6.67
N ASP A 579 -18.00 38.92 -7.33
CA ASP A 579 -18.72 40.17 -7.13
C ASP A 579 -20.18 40.02 -7.61
N HIS A 580 -20.98 41.13 -7.64
CA HIS A 580 -22.36 41.09 -8.09
C HIS A 580 -22.52 40.73 -9.58
N GLU A 581 -21.46 40.77 -10.39
CA GLU A 581 -21.54 40.34 -11.79
C GLU A 581 -21.42 38.81 -11.89
N THR A 582 -20.72 38.17 -10.92
CA THR A 582 -20.57 36.72 -10.89
C THR A 582 -21.57 36.02 -9.99
N THR A 583 -22.06 36.72 -8.93
CA THR A 583 -23.02 36.19 -7.96
C THR A 583 -24.22 37.13 -7.93
N THR A 584 -25.31 36.71 -8.52
CA THR A 584 -26.57 37.51 -8.61
C THR A 584 -27.36 37.44 -7.31
N ASP A 585 -28.35 38.34 -7.13
CA ASP A 585 -29.26 38.29 -5.98
C ASP A 585 -30.04 36.96 -5.91
N GLU A 586 -30.31 36.32 -7.05
CA GLU A 586 -30.93 34.99 -7.11
C GLU A 586 -29.96 33.90 -6.62
N ASP A 587 -28.67 33.98 -6.98
CA ASP A 587 -27.65 33.08 -6.45
C ASP A 587 -27.50 33.21 -4.92
N VAL A 588 -27.52 34.47 -4.43
CA VAL A 588 -27.48 34.74 -2.98
C VAL A 588 -28.66 34.13 -2.28
N ALA A 589 -29.88 34.29 -2.84
CA ALA A 589 -31.11 33.72 -2.29
C ALA A 589 -31.08 32.18 -2.27
N ASN A 590 -30.38 31.55 -3.22
CA ASN A 590 -30.19 30.11 -3.31
C ASN A 590 -28.94 29.62 -2.53
N GLY A 591 -28.24 30.50 -1.81
CA GLY A 591 -27.02 30.14 -1.06
C GLY A 591 -25.80 29.83 -1.92
N VAL A 592 -25.74 30.32 -3.16
CA VAL A 592 -24.66 30.11 -4.12
C VAL A 592 -23.70 31.29 -4.14
N VAL A 593 -22.39 31.01 -4.14
CA VAL A 593 -21.32 31.99 -4.41
C VAL A 593 -20.56 31.53 -5.64
N ASN A 594 -20.50 32.37 -6.66
CA ASN A 594 -19.80 32.10 -7.90
C ASN A 594 -18.44 32.79 -7.90
N VAL A 595 -17.38 31.99 -8.03
CA VAL A 595 -15.99 32.47 -8.13
C VAL A 595 -15.44 32.12 -9.50
N LEU A 596 -15.11 33.12 -10.30
CA LEU A 596 -14.51 32.94 -11.61
C LEU A 596 -13.02 33.16 -11.52
N VAL A 597 -12.23 32.14 -11.88
CA VAL A 597 -10.77 32.17 -11.89
C VAL A 597 -10.27 31.90 -13.30
N GLY A 598 -9.43 32.79 -13.83
CA GLY A 598 -8.74 32.60 -15.10
C GLY A 598 -7.24 32.58 -14.92
N ILE A 599 -6.57 31.67 -15.62
CA ILE A 599 -5.11 31.52 -15.60
C ILE A 599 -4.56 31.49 -17.02
N ALA A 600 -3.36 32.03 -17.23
CA ALA A 600 -2.61 31.96 -18.49
C ALA A 600 -1.41 31.01 -18.29
N PRO A 601 -1.54 29.69 -18.46
CA PRO A 601 -0.47 28.74 -18.21
C PRO A 601 0.70 28.91 -19.18
N VAL A 602 1.93 28.67 -18.73
CA VAL A 602 3.06 28.53 -19.63
C VAL A 602 2.91 27.28 -20.48
N ARG A 603 3.25 27.39 -21.77
CA ARG A 603 3.24 26.26 -22.70
C ARG A 603 4.69 25.82 -22.97
N PRO A 604 4.97 24.52 -23.08
CA PRO A 604 6.31 24.05 -23.39
C PRO A 604 6.71 24.44 -24.82
N ALA A 605 7.98 24.76 -25.03
CA ALA A 605 8.56 24.86 -26.35
C ALA A 605 8.81 23.43 -26.87
N GLU A 606 8.07 23.01 -27.87
CA GLU A 606 8.20 21.69 -28.50
C GLU A 606 9.16 21.72 -29.70
N PHE A 607 9.19 22.86 -30.42
CA PHE A 607 10.03 23.04 -31.60
C PHE A 607 10.87 24.31 -31.46
N VAL A 608 12.18 24.18 -31.70
CA VAL A 608 13.11 25.30 -31.77
C VAL A 608 13.66 25.38 -33.18
N ILE A 609 13.32 26.46 -33.91
CA ILE A 609 13.78 26.70 -35.30
C ILE A 609 14.92 27.70 -35.24
N VAL A 610 16.12 27.25 -35.56
CA VAL A 610 17.30 28.11 -35.72
C VAL A 610 17.45 28.45 -37.18
N ARG A 611 17.29 29.74 -37.53
CA ARG A 611 17.52 30.24 -38.87
C ARG A 611 18.93 30.84 -38.93
N ILE A 612 19.80 30.25 -39.76
CA ILE A 612 21.15 30.75 -39.99
C ILE A 612 21.15 31.42 -41.35
N GLN A 613 21.48 32.71 -41.37
CA GLN A 613 21.66 33.47 -42.62
C GLN A 613 23.15 33.80 -42.74
N GLN A 614 23.73 33.40 -43.88
CA GLN A 614 25.09 33.81 -44.22
C GLN A 614 25.06 35.28 -44.64
N THR A 615 25.65 36.16 -43.85
CA THR A 615 25.90 37.54 -44.28
C THR A 615 27.23 37.60 -45.01
N SER A 616 27.19 37.95 -46.31
CA SER A 616 28.40 38.26 -47.07
C SER A 616 28.95 39.62 -46.58
N GLY A 617 29.96 39.58 -45.74
CA GLY A 617 30.88 40.62 -45.35
C GLY A 617 30.40 42.07 -45.33
N GLN A 618 30.18 42.55 -44.11
CA GLN A 618 30.70 43.79 -43.56
C GLN A 618 30.24 43.90 -42.12
N PHE A 619 31.08 43.44 -41.17
CA PHE A 619 31.01 43.96 -39.83
C PHE A 619 31.70 45.34 -39.90
N ALA A 620 30.94 46.40 -39.90
CA ALA A 620 31.47 47.69 -39.50
C ALA A 620 31.73 47.63 -37.98
N LEU A 621 32.98 47.82 -37.58
CA LEU A 621 33.45 47.97 -36.23
C LEU A 621 32.79 49.15 -35.52
#